data_83e781af7464b072dd9b3bdbe030614e
#
_entry.id   83e781af7464b072dd9b3bdbe030614e
#
_cell.length_a   1.000
_cell.length_b   1.000
_cell.length_c   1.000
_cell.angle_alpha   90.00
_cell.angle_beta   90.00
_cell.angle_gamma   90.00
#
_symmetry.space_group_name_H-M   'P 1'
#
loop_
_entity.id
_entity.type
_entity.pdbx_description
1 polymer ?
#
loop_
_entity_poly.entity_id
_entity_poly.type
_entity_poly.pdbx_seq_one_letter_code
_entity_poly.pdbx_strand_id
1 'polypeptide(L)'
;MIKRLFLFVLVCVMHTAMYAQTDTQSKAQMVFSNDFHDASGQLGNLTAHFITEKTWTDMNGEIGAIVRIKVTGMSVSEMSKLKVIGSANASVHDTQFLENEQEWIVPLSKGTNMWLEMSHPTYGKSTRLSLPKLKEKGMYDVTLVNNRTTTIVVHSLPDGADVYLDGNHHGKTPCEISEQRFGKHDLKLMYGSKTKEVKIDVEEGHTFFDDFDFRERRNINIISSEDNTTIYIDNQLIGQAPIHNYEVLVGPHTFKAIRTGSKGYNDTQIDEQTIDISSQTEIKLYPIKKGNVQVLTRYAGKPVYAELVVDNKDKYTSEPSYKVNLPYGTHSFRVSYNGKSKRSSST
;
A
#
# COMPACT_ATOMS: atom_id res chain seq x y z
N MET A 1 -28.36 12.27 5.33
CA MET A 1 -26.99 11.71 5.37
C MET A 1 -26.94 10.18 5.51
N ILE A 2 -27.89 9.55 6.17
CA ILE A 2 -27.92 8.08 6.44
C ILE A 2 -28.26 7.22 5.20
N LYS A 3 -29.02 7.74 4.23
CA LYS A 3 -29.40 6.95 3.01
C LYS A 3 -28.26 6.72 2.00
N ARG A 4 -27.22 7.55 2.00
CA ARG A 4 -26.05 7.36 1.10
C ARG A 4 -25.02 6.36 1.61
N LEU A 5 -24.94 6.17 2.93
CA LEU A 5 -24.04 5.20 3.55
C LEU A 5 -24.52 3.75 3.33
N PHE A 6 -25.84 3.52 3.33
CA PHE A 6 -26.42 2.19 3.09
C PHE A 6 -26.23 1.70 1.64
N LEU A 7 -26.16 2.60 0.68
CA LEU A 7 -25.98 2.23 -0.73
C LEU A 7 -24.53 1.79 -1.02
N PHE A 8 -23.55 2.38 -0.33
CA PHE A 8 -22.14 2.02 -0.50
C PHE A 8 -21.81 0.64 0.11
N VAL A 9 -22.40 0.33 1.28
CA VAL A 9 -22.23 -0.99 1.92
C VAL A 9 -22.92 -2.08 1.12
N LEU A 10 -24.08 -1.81 0.50
CA LEU A 10 -24.79 -2.80 -0.30
C LEU A 10 -24.08 -3.10 -1.63
N VAL A 11 -23.42 -2.12 -2.24
CA VAL A 11 -22.62 -2.31 -3.46
C VAL A 11 -21.35 -3.11 -3.17
N CYS A 12 -20.66 -2.88 -2.03
CA CYS A 12 -19.52 -3.69 -1.62
C CYS A 12 -19.90 -5.14 -1.30
N VAL A 13 -21.05 -5.37 -0.64
CA VAL A 13 -21.50 -6.74 -0.32
C VAL A 13 -21.96 -7.49 -1.58
N MET A 14 -22.54 -6.81 -2.57
CA MET A 14 -22.89 -7.46 -3.84
C MET A 14 -21.67 -7.78 -4.70
N HIS A 15 -20.60 -6.99 -4.66
CA HIS A 15 -19.34 -7.31 -5.36
C HIS A 15 -18.64 -8.51 -4.75
N THR A 16 -18.60 -8.64 -3.42
CA THR A 16 -18.00 -9.81 -2.77
C THR A 16 -18.81 -11.09 -2.98
N ALA A 17 -20.13 -11.02 -3.17
CA ALA A 17 -20.96 -12.19 -3.48
C ALA A 17 -20.85 -12.65 -4.95
N MET A 18 -20.48 -11.77 -5.88
CA MET A 18 -20.27 -12.15 -7.28
C MET A 18 -18.92 -12.82 -7.53
N TYR A 19 -17.92 -12.60 -6.70
CA TYR A 19 -16.61 -13.26 -6.83
C TYR A 19 -16.57 -14.70 -6.26
N ALA A 20 -17.59 -15.12 -5.52
CA ALA A 20 -17.64 -16.45 -4.90
C ALA A 20 -18.25 -17.54 -5.80
N GLN A 21 -18.65 -17.24 -7.05
CA GLN A 21 -19.47 -18.17 -7.86
C GLN A 21 -18.91 -18.55 -9.23
N THR A 22 -17.63 -18.28 -9.54
CA THR A 22 -17.00 -18.71 -10.80
C THR A 22 -15.80 -19.63 -10.64
N ASP A 23 -15.67 -20.35 -9.54
CA ASP A 23 -14.56 -21.29 -9.35
C ASP A 23 -14.94 -22.73 -9.75
N THR A 24 -15.43 -22.88 -11.01
CA THR A 24 -15.31 -24.13 -11.77
C THR A 24 -14.25 -23.97 -12.84
N GLN A 25 -13.07 -23.49 -12.47
CA GLN A 25 -11.95 -23.46 -13.39
C GLN A 25 -11.36 -24.85 -13.55
N SER A 26 -11.19 -25.25 -14.81
CA SER A 26 -10.32 -26.34 -15.23
C SER A 26 -9.04 -26.30 -14.40
N LYS A 27 -8.71 -27.40 -13.72
CA LYS A 27 -7.46 -27.54 -12.96
C LYS A 27 -6.31 -27.05 -13.84
N ALA A 28 -5.71 -25.94 -13.48
CA ALA A 28 -4.56 -25.42 -14.18
C ALA A 28 -3.49 -26.49 -14.18
N GLN A 29 -3.14 -26.96 -15.37
CA GLN A 29 -2.21 -28.06 -15.53
C GLN A 29 -0.79 -27.50 -15.52
N MET A 30 0.03 -27.96 -14.61
CA MET A 30 1.48 -27.76 -14.67
C MET A 30 2.05 -28.60 -15.82
N VAL A 31 2.83 -27.97 -16.67
CA VAL A 31 3.32 -28.61 -17.90
C VAL A 31 4.83 -28.43 -17.99
N PHE A 32 5.54 -29.53 -18.24
CA PHE A 32 6.94 -29.42 -18.65
C PHE A 32 6.99 -28.88 -20.08
N SER A 33 7.83 -27.87 -20.30
CA SER A 33 8.08 -27.31 -21.63
C SER A 33 8.92 -28.27 -22.49
N ASN A 34 8.93 -27.99 -23.79
CA ASN A 34 9.72 -28.81 -24.75
C ASN A 34 11.20 -28.34 -24.84
N ASP A 35 11.71 -27.69 -23.79
CA ASP A 35 13.06 -27.13 -23.75
C ASP A 35 14.09 -28.03 -23.08
N PHE A 36 13.75 -29.30 -22.83
CA PHE A 36 14.70 -30.26 -22.24
C PHE A 36 15.96 -30.40 -23.09
N HIS A 37 17.11 -30.09 -22.49
CA HIS A 37 18.39 -30.14 -23.20
C HIS A 37 19.57 -30.54 -22.29
N ASP A 38 20.65 -31.03 -22.90
CA ASP A 38 21.90 -31.34 -22.21
C ASP A 38 22.70 -30.05 -21.94
N ALA A 39 22.84 -29.71 -20.66
CA ALA A 39 23.53 -28.55 -20.15
C ALA A 39 24.89 -28.92 -19.49
N SER A 40 25.40 -30.12 -19.70
CA SER A 40 26.61 -30.65 -19.04
C SER A 40 27.86 -29.78 -19.25
N GLY A 41 27.92 -29.01 -20.34
CA GLY A 41 29.01 -28.06 -20.62
C GLY A 41 28.84 -26.68 -19.96
N GLN A 42 27.68 -26.41 -19.34
CA GLN A 42 27.31 -25.12 -18.75
C GLN A 42 27.31 -25.17 -17.22
N LEU A 43 28.29 -25.84 -16.61
CA LEU A 43 28.54 -25.76 -15.16
C LEU A 43 28.92 -24.31 -14.80
N GLY A 44 27.96 -23.40 -14.90
CA GLY A 44 28.11 -22.03 -14.45
C GLY A 44 28.33 -21.97 -12.94
N ASN A 45 29.01 -20.92 -12.48
CA ASN A 45 29.51 -20.73 -11.12
C ASN A 45 28.43 -20.81 -9.99
N LEU A 46 27.17 -20.79 -10.29
CA LEU A 46 26.10 -20.79 -9.30
C LEU A 46 25.70 -22.18 -8.81
N THR A 47 25.72 -23.17 -9.68
CA THR A 47 25.31 -24.54 -9.32
C THR A 47 26.47 -25.36 -8.69
N ALA A 48 27.69 -24.93 -8.88
CA ALA A 48 28.88 -25.63 -8.38
C ALA A 48 28.93 -25.72 -6.83
N HIS A 49 28.31 -24.80 -6.10
CA HIS A 49 28.28 -24.84 -4.64
C HIS A 49 27.32 -25.90 -4.08
N PHE A 50 26.30 -26.29 -4.85
CA PHE A 50 25.26 -27.23 -4.41
C PHE A 50 25.48 -28.66 -4.91
N ILE A 51 26.35 -28.83 -5.92
CA ILE A 51 26.64 -30.13 -6.52
C ILE A 51 27.93 -30.67 -5.94
N THR A 52 27.82 -31.62 -5.02
CA THR A 52 28.91 -32.35 -4.41
C THR A 52 29.04 -33.73 -5.06
N GLU A 53 30.14 -34.45 -4.82
CA GLU A 53 30.28 -35.86 -5.27
C GLU A 53 29.08 -36.70 -4.80
N LYS A 54 28.56 -36.45 -3.60
CA LYS A 54 27.38 -37.14 -3.05
C LYS A 54 26.14 -36.87 -3.89
N THR A 55 25.98 -35.68 -4.44
CA THR A 55 24.83 -35.31 -5.29
C THR A 55 24.81 -36.13 -6.59
N TRP A 56 25.96 -36.50 -7.12
CA TRP A 56 26.08 -37.34 -8.31
C TRP A 56 25.89 -38.84 -8.06
N THR A 57 25.88 -39.28 -6.80
CA THR A 57 25.85 -40.71 -6.46
C THR A 57 24.39 -41.08 -6.15
N ASP A 58 23.85 -42.05 -6.85
CA ASP A 58 22.50 -42.54 -6.63
C ASP A 58 22.39 -43.43 -5.37
N MET A 59 21.18 -43.88 -5.05
CA MET A 59 20.92 -44.70 -3.85
C MET A 59 21.67 -46.05 -3.86
N ASN A 60 22.15 -46.48 -5.01
CA ASN A 60 22.93 -47.74 -5.17
C ASN A 60 24.45 -47.49 -5.12
N GLY A 61 24.87 -46.22 -4.96
CA GLY A 61 26.29 -45.87 -4.97
C GLY A 61 26.87 -45.68 -6.38
N GLU A 62 26.04 -45.68 -7.42
CA GLU A 62 26.46 -45.44 -8.79
C GLU A 62 26.40 -43.96 -9.17
N ILE A 63 27.29 -43.53 -10.08
CA ILE A 63 27.32 -42.18 -10.56
C ILE A 63 26.13 -41.98 -11.52
N GLY A 64 25.22 -41.07 -11.17
CA GLY A 64 24.02 -40.74 -11.90
C GLY A 64 24.11 -39.46 -12.73
N ALA A 65 22.98 -38.78 -12.85
CA ALA A 65 22.79 -37.52 -13.57
C ALA A 65 21.99 -36.51 -12.69
N ILE A 66 21.90 -35.26 -13.12
CA ILE A 66 21.13 -34.24 -12.49
C ILE A 66 20.20 -33.61 -13.52
N VAL A 67 18.92 -33.44 -13.17
CA VAL A 67 17.96 -32.59 -13.90
C VAL A 67 17.71 -31.33 -13.07
N ARG A 68 17.95 -30.18 -13.67
CA ARG A 68 17.54 -28.87 -13.12
C ARG A 68 16.17 -28.51 -13.69
N ILE A 69 15.22 -28.27 -12.81
CA ILE A 69 13.87 -27.91 -13.22
C ILE A 69 13.63 -26.46 -12.79
N LYS A 70 13.70 -25.54 -13.75
CA LYS A 70 13.27 -24.15 -13.54
C LYS A 70 11.75 -24.09 -13.43
N VAL A 71 11.21 -23.38 -12.44
CA VAL A 71 9.78 -23.28 -12.23
C VAL A 71 9.30 -21.86 -12.54
N THR A 72 8.20 -21.75 -13.25
CA THR A 72 7.57 -20.46 -13.59
C THR A 72 6.05 -20.49 -13.43
N GLY A 73 5.43 -19.33 -13.28
CA GLY A 73 3.96 -19.22 -13.18
C GLY A 73 3.42 -19.58 -11.78
N MET A 74 4.24 -19.48 -10.74
CA MET A 74 3.81 -19.56 -9.34
C MET A 74 4.77 -18.76 -8.45
N SER A 75 4.35 -18.39 -7.26
CA SER A 75 5.22 -17.71 -6.30
C SER A 75 6.31 -18.63 -5.76
N VAL A 76 7.37 -18.06 -5.22
CA VAL A 76 8.49 -18.80 -4.64
C VAL A 76 8.02 -19.68 -3.47
N SER A 77 7.08 -19.18 -2.67
CA SER A 77 6.49 -19.94 -1.56
C SER A 77 5.70 -21.17 -2.04
N GLU A 78 5.05 -21.10 -3.20
CA GLU A 78 4.38 -22.25 -3.80
C GLU A 78 5.37 -23.21 -4.51
N MET A 79 6.43 -22.67 -5.14
CA MET A 79 7.49 -23.49 -5.75
C MET A 79 8.13 -24.43 -4.74
N SER A 80 8.33 -23.98 -3.49
CA SER A 80 8.94 -24.77 -2.42
C SER A 80 8.07 -25.96 -1.96
N LYS A 81 6.76 -25.92 -2.24
CA LYS A 81 5.81 -27.01 -1.89
C LYS A 81 5.75 -28.13 -2.92
N LEU A 82 6.40 -27.96 -4.05
CA LEU A 82 6.49 -28.98 -5.08
C LEU A 82 7.23 -30.23 -4.54
N LYS A 83 6.84 -31.39 -5.05
CA LYS A 83 7.51 -32.66 -4.79
C LYS A 83 7.85 -33.34 -6.10
N VAL A 84 9.05 -33.82 -6.24
CA VAL A 84 9.50 -34.58 -7.41
C VAL A 84 9.11 -36.03 -7.27
N ILE A 85 8.51 -36.59 -8.30
CA ILE A 85 8.16 -38.00 -8.42
C ILE A 85 8.85 -38.55 -9.66
N GLY A 86 9.59 -39.63 -9.52
CA GLY A 86 10.24 -40.30 -10.63
C GLY A 86 9.72 -41.73 -10.86
N SER A 87 10.03 -42.29 -12.04
CA SER A 87 9.86 -43.72 -12.27
C SER A 87 10.77 -44.51 -11.33
N ALA A 88 10.41 -45.77 -11.04
CA ALA A 88 11.21 -46.61 -10.11
C ALA A 88 12.69 -46.73 -10.50
N ASN A 89 12.98 -46.77 -11.77
CA ASN A 89 14.35 -46.84 -12.30
C ASN A 89 15.08 -45.49 -12.36
N ALA A 90 14.40 -44.36 -12.06
CA ALA A 90 15.05 -43.07 -11.97
C ALA A 90 15.77 -42.85 -10.63
N SER A 91 15.41 -43.60 -9.58
CA SER A 91 16.00 -43.49 -8.23
C SER A 91 16.22 -42.03 -7.78
N VAL A 92 15.16 -41.20 -7.90
CA VAL A 92 15.21 -39.79 -7.50
C VAL A 92 15.48 -39.71 -5.98
N HIS A 93 16.47 -38.92 -5.59
CA HIS A 93 16.89 -38.76 -4.20
C HIS A 93 17.41 -37.35 -3.93
N ASP A 94 17.51 -36.96 -2.66
CA ASP A 94 18.13 -35.73 -2.18
C ASP A 94 17.78 -34.47 -3.01
N THR A 95 16.51 -34.35 -3.44
CA THR A 95 16.07 -33.19 -4.23
C THR A 95 16.14 -31.91 -3.44
N GLN A 96 16.60 -30.82 -4.05
CA GLN A 96 16.73 -29.50 -3.42
C GLN A 96 16.03 -28.43 -4.24
N PHE A 97 15.35 -27.52 -3.56
CA PHE A 97 14.83 -26.29 -4.16
C PHE A 97 15.78 -25.12 -3.87
N LEU A 98 16.27 -24.48 -4.92
CA LEU A 98 17.10 -23.28 -4.87
C LEU A 98 16.20 -22.05 -5.04
N GLU A 99 15.92 -21.39 -3.94
CA GLU A 99 14.92 -20.30 -3.88
C GLU A 99 15.31 -19.09 -4.76
N ASN A 100 16.59 -18.69 -4.73
CA ASN A 100 17.06 -17.53 -5.50
C ASN A 100 17.01 -17.76 -7.01
N GLU A 101 17.31 -18.98 -7.43
CA GLU A 101 17.33 -19.41 -8.82
C GLU A 101 15.95 -19.85 -9.32
N GLN A 102 15.02 -20.12 -8.40
CA GLN A 102 13.72 -20.72 -8.67
C GLN A 102 13.81 -22.07 -9.39
N GLU A 103 14.80 -22.88 -8.98
CA GLU A 103 15.13 -24.15 -9.62
C GLU A 103 15.11 -25.31 -8.61
N TRP A 104 14.62 -26.45 -9.07
CA TRP A 104 14.79 -27.72 -8.38
C TRP A 104 16.00 -28.47 -8.94
N ILE A 105 16.88 -28.90 -8.06
CA ILE A 105 17.97 -29.80 -8.36
C ILE A 105 17.49 -31.23 -8.08
N VAL A 106 17.50 -32.06 -9.10
CA VAL A 106 16.93 -33.41 -9.06
C VAL A 106 18.02 -34.44 -9.44
N PRO A 107 18.75 -34.98 -8.46
CA PRO A 107 19.67 -36.11 -8.67
C PRO A 107 18.88 -37.38 -8.96
N LEU A 108 19.37 -38.19 -9.92
CA LEU A 108 18.73 -39.43 -10.33
C LEU A 108 19.76 -40.36 -11.01
N SER A 109 19.38 -41.63 -11.16
CA SER A 109 20.24 -42.62 -11.83
C SER A 109 20.43 -42.27 -13.31
N LYS A 110 21.57 -42.66 -13.86
CA LYS A 110 21.78 -42.74 -15.32
C LYS A 110 20.88 -43.82 -15.93
N GLY A 111 20.51 -43.70 -17.18
CA GLY A 111 19.77 -44.78 -17.87
C GLY A 111 18.79 -44.31 -18.93
N THR A 112 17.85 -45.18 -19.24
CA THR A 112 16.83 -44.97 -20.27
C THR A 112 15.42 -45.32 -19.72
N ASN A 113 14.38 -44.91 -20.44
CA ASN A 113 12.97 -45.21 -20.11
C ASN A 113 12.56 -44.70 -18.73
N MET A 114 13.09 -43.56 -18.36
CA MET A 114 12.73 -42.86 -17.11
C MET A 114 11.78 -41.70 -17.38
N TRP A 115 11.07 -41.32 -16.32
CA TRP A 115 10.23 -40.13 -16.38
C TRP A 115 10.24 -39.41 -15.02
N LEU A 116 9.98 -38.10 -15.05
CA LEU A 116 9.71 -37.24 -13.88
C LEU A 116 8.31 -36.65 -13.96
N GLU A 117 7.74 -36.36 -12.78
CA GLU A 117 6.49 -35.68 -12.56
C GLU A 117 6.65 -34.77 -11.34
N MET A 118 6.10 -33.59 -11.35
CA MET A 118 6.04 -32.71 -10.18
C MET A 118 4.65 -32.75 -9.60
N SER A 119 4.52 -32.78 -8.28
CA SER A 119 3.24 -32.76 -7.56
C SER A 119 3.18 -31.57 -6.61
N HIS A 120 2.08 -30.84 -6.64
CA HIS A 120 1.82 -29.72 -5.76
C HIS A 120 0.52 -29.94 -4.97
N PRO A 121 0.45 -29.57 -3.67
CA PRO A 121 -0.76 -29.80 -2.85
C PRO A 121 -2.03 -29.16 -3.42
N THR A 122 -1.90 -27.96 -3.96
CA THR A 122 -3.02 -27.18 -4.52
C THR A 122 -3.23 -27.43 -6.01
N TYR A 123 -2.14 -27.48 -6.81
CA TYR A 123 -2.21 -27.52 -8.27
C TYR A 123 -2.24 -28.95 -8.84
N GLY A 124 -2.09 -29.96 -7.99
CA GLY A 124 -2.10 -31.35 -8.40
C GLY A 124 -0.79 -31.78 -9.05
N LYS A 125 -0.87 -32.66 -10.03
CA LYS A 125 0.27 -33.24 -10.72
C LYS A 125 0.55 -32.56 -12.06
N SER A 126 1.84 -32.42 -12.40
CA SER A 126 2.25 -31.96 -13.72
C SER A 126 2.04 -33.04 -14.80
N THR A 127 2.21 -32.66 -16.07
CA THR A 127 2.49 -33.66 -17.11
C THR A 127 3.75 -34.45 -16.77
N ARG A 128 3.87 -35.63 -17.32
CA ARG A 128 5.10 -36.43 -17.20
C ARG A 128 6.15 -35.94 -18.19
N LEU A 129 7.36 -35.76 -17.71
CA LEU A 129 8.54 -35.53 -18.51
C LEU A 129 9.21 -36.88 -18.81
N SER A 130 9.14 -37.35 -20.05
CA SER A 130 9.89 -38.51 -20.49
C SER A 130 11.37 -38.12 -20.67
N LEU A 131 12.24 -38.81 -19.96
CA LEU A 131 13.69 -38.51 -20.01
C LEU A 131 14.36 -39.30 -21.16
N PRO A 132 15.21 -38.64 -21.95
CA PRO A 132 16.07 -39.35 -22.89
C PRO A 132 17.11 -40.22 -22.14
N LYS A 133 18.02 -40.87 -22.85
CA LYS A 133 19.13 -41.56 -22.21
C LYS A 133 20.03 -40.56 -21.46
N LEU A 134 20.07 -40.68 -20.14
CA LEU A 134 20.91 -39.84 -19.29
C LEU A 134 22.32 -40.47 -19.17
N LYS A 135 23.35 -39.60 -19.22
CA LYS A 135 24.76 -39.95 -19.10
C LYS A 135 25.21 -39.80 -17.65
N GLU A 136 26.28 -40.52 -17.29
CA GLU A 136 27.02 -40.28 -16.05
C GLU A 136 27.48 -38.82 -15.97
N LYS A 137 27.29 -38.19 -14.81
CA LYS A 137 27.60 -36.76 -14.60
C LYS A 137 26.94 -35.81 -15.63
N GLY A 138 25.87 -36.29 -16.31
CA GLY A 138 25.08 -35.48 -17.21
C GLY A 138 24.24 -34.48 -16.43
N MET A 139 24.19 -33.24 -16.91
CA MET A 139 23.31 -32.20 -16.37
C MET A 139 22.32 -31.79 -17.46
N TYR A 140 21.08 -31.70 -17.10
CA TYR A 140 20.00 -31.43 -18.03
C TYR A 140 19.08 -30.35 -17.48
N ASP A 141 18.64 -29.43 -18.33
CA ASP A 141 17.73 -28.34 -17.98
C ASP A 141 16.34 -28.55 -18.60
N VAL A 142 15.34 -28.16 -17.87
CA VAL A 142 13.95 -28.14 -18.32
C VAL A 142 13.14 -27.10 -17.52
N THR A 143 12.11 -26.54 -18.13
CA THR A 143 11.19 -25.62 -17.44
C THR A 143 9.87 -26.31 -17.13
N LEU A 144 9.40 -26.16 -15.87
CA LEU A 144 8.03 -26.45 -15.46
C LEU A 144 7.23 -25.16 -15.46
N VAL A 145 6.14 -25.12 -16.21
CA VAL A 145 5.27 -23.95 -16.32
C VAL A 145 3.93 -24.25 -15.66
N ASN A 146 3.52 -23.42 -14.71
CA ASN A 146 2.15 -23.40 -14.25
C ASN A 146 1.37 -22.39 -15.11
N ASN A 147 0.40 -22.88 -15.90
CA ASN A 147 -0.41 -22.06 -16.81
C ASN A 147 -1.61 -21.39 -16.14
N ARG A 148 -1.75 -21.50 -14.83
CA ARG A 148 -2.81 -20.83 -14.09
C ARG A 148 -2.64 -19.32 -14.16
N THR A 149 -3.75 -18.62 -14.37
CA THR A 149 -3.80 -17.16 -14.42
C THR A 149 -4.79 -16.62 -13.41
N THR A 150 -4.62 -15.34 -13.08
CA THR A 150 -5.52 -14.58 -12.21
C THR A 150 -5.75 -13.18 -12.78
N THR A 151 -6.66 -12.43 -12.19
CA THR A 151 -6.80 -11.00 -12.45
C THR A 151 -6.11 -10.23 -11.31
N ILE A 152 -5.24 -9.30 -11.64
CA ILE A 152 -4.66 -8.37 -10.69
C ILE A 152 -5.35 -7.01 -10.77
N VAL A 153 -5.44 -6.33 -9.64
CA VAL A 153 -6.06 -5.01 -9.49
C VAL A 153 -5.01 -4.04 -8.99
N VAL A 154 -4.86 -2.91 -9.67
CA VAL A 154 -3.85 -1.89 -9.35
C VAL A 154 -4.53 -0.56 -9.08
N HIS A 155 -4.23 0.04 -7.92
CA HIS A 155 -4.70 1.35 -7.51
C HIS A 155 -3.54 2.32 -7.30
N SER A 156 -3.82 3.62 -7.33
CA SER A 156 -2.88 4.67 -6.95
C SER A 156 -3.60 5.83 -6.28
N LEU A 157 -2.85 6.69 -5.63
CA LEU A 157 -3.31 7.97 -5.10
C LEU A 157 -2.49 9.12 -5.71
N PRO A 158 -3.11 10.05 -6.48
CA PRO A 158 -4.48 9.99 -7.00
C PRO A 158 -4.67 8.90 -8.06
N ASP A 159 -5.93 8.61 -8.39
CA ASP A 159 -6.27 7.76 -9.53
C ASP A 159 -5.79 8.39 -10.84
N GLY A 160 -5.66 7.56 -11.89
CA GLY A 160 -5.30 8.01 -13.24
C GLY A 160 -3.82 7.86 -13.58
N ALA A 161 -3.03 7.14 -12.77
CA ALA A 161 -1.67 6.74 -13.14
C ALA A 161 -1.70 5.71 -14.28
N ASP A 162 -0.86 5.86 -15.29
CA ASP A 162 -0.67 4.87 -16.34
C ASP A 162 0.01 3.62 -15.75
N VAL A 163 -0.55 2.44 -16.03
CA VAL A 163 -0.10 1.15 -15.49
C VAL A 163 0.60 0.35 -16.57
N TYR A 164 1.81 -0.11 -16.26
CA TYR A 164 2.59 -1.02 -17.10
C TYR A 164 2.93 -2.27 -16.30
N LEU A 165 2.64 -3.43 -16.86
CA LEU A 165 3.02 -4.73 -16.31
C LEU A 165 3.94 -5.43 -17.31
N ASP A 166 5.13 -5.84 -16.87
CA ASP A 166 6.16 -6.46 -17.70
C ASP A 166 6.44 -5.68 -18.99
N GLY A 167 6.41 -4.33 -18.88
CA GLY A 167 6.63 -3.39 -19.97
C GLY A 167 5.42 -3.11 -20.86
N ASN A 168 4.30 -3.82 -20.71
CA ASN A 168 3.08 -3.63 -21.49
C ASN A 168 2.13 -2.65 -20.78
N HIS A 169 1.57 -1.71 -21.53
CA HIS A 169 0.60 -0.74 -21.00
C HIS A 169 -0.80 -1.37 -20.89
N HIS A 170 -1.44 -1.23 -19.72
CA HIS A 170 -2.74 -1.81 -19.40
C HIS A 170 -3.84 -0.79 -19.09
N GLY A 171 -3.55 0.51 -19.20
CA GLY A 171 -4.51 1.59 -18.94
C GLY A 171 -4.14 2.43 -17.73
N LYS A 172 -5.15 2.98 -17.07
CA LYS A 172 -4.97 3.89 -15.92
C LYS A 172 -5.61 3.34 -14.65
N THR A 173 -5.03 3.65 -13.50
CA THR A 173 -5.59 3.29 -12.20
C THR A 173 -6.94 3.97 -11.94
N PRO A 174 -7.93 3.29 -11.29
CA PRO A 174 -7.90 1.87 -10.94
C PRO A 174 -7.93 0.97 -12.19
N CYS A 175 -7.09 -0.06 -12.22
CA CYS A 175 -6.89 -0.91 -13.40
C CYS A 175 -7.00 -2.38 -13.01
N GLU A 176 -7.79 -3.16 -13.80
CA GLU A 176 -7.87 -4.61 -13.70
C GLU A 176 -7.13 -5.23 -14.89
N ILE A 177 -6.20 -6.13 -14.62
CA ILE A 177 -5.40 -6.82 -15.64
C ILE A 177 -5.67 -8.31 -15.54
N SER A 178 -6.45 -8.83 -16.47
CA SER A 178 -6.86 -10.24 -16.52
C SER A 178 -5.78 -11.14 -17.09
N GLU A 179 -5.93 -12.45 -16.89
CA GLU A 179 -5.08 -13.51 -17.46
C GLU A 179 -3.59 -13.38 -17.11
N GLN A 180 -3.28 -12.78 -15.95
CA GLN A 180 -1.89 -12.66 -15.50
C GLN A 180 -1.45 -13.96 -14.80
N ARG A 181 -0.22 -14.38 -15.08
CA ARG A 181 0.37 -15.56 -14.44
C ARG A 181 0.72 -15.26 -12.99
N PHE A 182 0.73 -16.29 -12.17
CA PHE A 182 1.30 -16.21 -10.83
C PHE A 182 2.83 -16.11 -10.88
N GLY A 183 3.41 -15.50 -9.87
CA GLY A 183 4.84 -15.29 -9.74
C GLY A 183 5.26 -13.83 -9.85
N LYS A 184 6.55 -13.62 -10.14
CA LYS A 184 7.15 -12.28 -10.15
C LYS A 184 6.85 -11.54 -11.45
N HIS A 185 6.44 -10.28 -11.29
CA HIS A 185 6.18 -9.33 -12.37
C HIS A 185 6.83 -7.98 -12.08
N ASP A 186 7.19 -7.25 -13.13
CA ASP A 186 7.65 -5.87 -13.04
C ASP A 186 6.44 -4.94 -13.22
N LEU A 187 6.02 -4.28 -12.13
CA LEU A 187 4.92 -3.31 -12.14
C LEU A 187 5.46 -1.90 -12.11
N LYS A 188 5.07 -1.08 -13.10
CA LYS A 188 5.45 0.32 -13.21
C LYS A 188 4.21 1.18 -13.35
N LEU A 189 4.14 2.23 -12.54
CA LEU A 189 3.11 3.26 -12.63
C LEU A 189 3.72 4.62 -12.95
N MET A 190 3.03 5.39 -13.80
CA MET A 190 3.42 6.75 -14.15
C MET A 190 2.28 7.73 -13.93
N TYR A 191 2.53 8.79 -13.16
CA TYR A 191 1.58 9.87 -12.92
C TYR A 191 2.24 11.23 -13.19
N GLY A 192 1.90 11.87 -14.31
CA GLY A 192 2.61 13.05 -14.79
C GLY A 192 4.10 12.74 -15.03
N SER A 193 4.99 13.47 -14.36
CA SER A 193 6.43 13.25 -14.44
C SER A 193 6.97 12.26 -13.40
N LYS A 194 6.12 11.78 -12.49
CA LYS A 194 6.50 10.84 -11.42
C LYS A 194 6.37 9.42 -11.88
N THR A 195 7.34 8.57 -11.52
CA THR A 195 7.34 7.14 -11.83
C THR A 195 7.63 6.33 -10.58
N LYS A 196 6.92 5.21 -10.41
CA LYS A 196 7.22 4.18 -9.42
C LYS A 196 7.34 2.84 -10.12
N GLU A 197 8.40 2.11 -9.81
CA GLU A 197 8.65 0.77 -10.33
C GLU A 197 8.89 -0.17 -9.15
N VAL A 198 8.22 -1.32 -9.17
CA VAL A 198 8.30 -2.32 -8.10
C VAL A 198 8.20 -3.72 -8.70
N LYS A 199 8.94 -4.66 -8.14
CA LYS A 199 8.73 -6.08 -8.41
C LYS A 199 7.66 -6.61 -7.48
N ILE A 200 6.57 -7.07 -8.06
CA ILE A 200 5.46 -7.70 -7.33
C ILE A 200 5.57 -9.22 -7.45
N ASP A 201 5.08 -9.93 -6.44
CA ASP A 201 4.87 -11.38 -6.53
C ASP A 201 3.36 -11.63 -6.46
N VAL A 202 2.79 -12.12 -7.56
CA VAL A 202 1.37 -12.41 -7.69
C VAL A 202 1.10 -13.77 -7.09
N GLU A 203 0.39 -13.78 -5.96
CA GLU A 203 0.08 -15.00 -5.21
C GLU A 203 -1.43 -15.20 -5.06
N GLU A 204 -1.84 -16.41 -4.66
CA GLU A 204 -3.23 -16.70 -4.30
C GLU A 204 -3.66 -15.82 -3.10
N GLY A 205 -4.69 -14.98 -3.33
CA GLY A 205 -5.15 -14.01 -2.33
C GLY A 205 -4.33 -12.72 -2.23
N HIS A 206 -3.23 -12.58 -2.99
CA HIS A 206 -2.45 -11.35 -3.08
C HIS A 206 -2.40 -10.89 -4.55
N THR A 207 -3.51 -10.30 -5.00
CA THR A 207 -3.71 -9.83 -6.38
C THR A 207 -4.09 -8.34 -6.44
N PHE A 208 -4.10 -7.66 -5.30
CA PHE A 208 -4.44 -6.25 -5.16
C PHE A 208 -3.21 -5.44 -4.74
N PHE A 209 -2.89 -4.38 -5.51
CA PHE A 209 -1.69 -3.56 -5.34
C PHE A 209 -2.10 -2.08 -5.28
N ASP A 210 -1.95 -1.43 -4.14
CA ASP A 210 -2.40 -0.05 -3.86
C ASP A 210 -1.34 0.88 -3.22
N ASP A 211 -0.09 0.42 -3.04
CA ASP A 211 0.99 1.17 -2.41
C ASP A 211 1.60 2.30 -3.30
N PHE A 212 0.80 2.85 -4.21
CA PHE A 212 1.27 3.83 -5.19
C PHE A 212 0.73 5.23 -4.90
N ASP A 213 1.37 5.94 -3.95
CA ASP A 213 1.01 7.31 -3.59
C ASP A 213 1.89 8.32 -4.36
N PHE A 214 1.30 9.04 -5.32
CA PHE A 214 1.93 10.09 -6.13
C PHE A 214 1.61 11.50 -5.62
N ARG A 215 0.85 11.63 -4.53
CA ARG A 215 0.50 12.92 -3.97
C ARG A 215 1.77 13.69 -3.61
N GLU A 216 1.70 14.98 -3.75
CA GLU A 216 2.82 15.84 -3.40
C GLU A 216 2.92 15.98 -1.88
N ARG A 217 4.15 15.92 -1.37
CA ARG A 217 4.46 16.11 0.04
C ARG A 217 5.47 17.23 0.20
N ARG A 218 5.43 17.86 1.36
CA ARG A 218 6.34 18.97 1.68
C ARG A 218 6.79 18.87 3.14
N ASN A 219 8.05 19.19 3.36
CA ASN A 219 8.57 19.32 4.70
C ASN A 219 8.33 20.75 5.22
N ILE A 220 7.75 20.84 6.41
CA ILE A 220 7.44 22.09 7.09
C ILE A 220 8.06 22.14 8.48
N ASN A 221 8.29 23.35 8.97
CA ASN A 221 8.62 23.62 10.36
C ASN A 221 7.38 24.21 11.06
N ILE A 222 7.10 23.75 12.26
CA ILE A 222 5.96 24.22 13.05
C ILE A 222 6.50 24.82 14.34
N ILE A 223 6.26 26.11 14.52
CA ILE A 223 6.69 26.85 15.71
C ILE A 223 5.48 27.41 16.44
N SER A 224 5.62 27.56 17.75
CA SER A 224 4.63 28.20 18.61
C SER A 224 5.22 29.44 19.27
N SER A 225 4.38 30.45 19.51
CA SER A 225 4.77 31.62 20.31
C SER A 225 4.99 31.28 21.80
N GLU A 226 4.52 30.11 22.24
CA GLU A 226 4.54 29.69 23.63
C GLU A 226 5.28 28.35 23.79
N ASP A 227 6.08 28.23 24.83
CA ASP A 227 6.75 26.98 25.19
C ASP A 227 5.77 25.89 25.62
N ASN A 228 6.20 24.63 25.55
CA ASN A 228 5.41 23.44 25.94
C ASN A 228 4.03 23.37 25.25
N THR A 229 4.00 23.74 23.98
CA THR A 229 2.77 23.69 23.16
C THR A 229 2.68 22.37 22.43
N THR A 230 1.58 21.64 22.64
CA THR A 230 1.27 20.40 21.94
C THR A 230 0.62 20.71 20.60
N ILE A 231 1.12 20.08 19.54
CA ILE A 231 0.71 20.30 18.16
C ILE A 231 -0.09 19.11 17.64
N TYR A 232 -1.20 19.41 16.98
CA TYR A 232 -2.02 18.46 16.21
C TYR A 232 -2.12 18.95 14.77
N ILE A 233 -2.14 18.00 13.84
CA ILE A 233 -2.48 18.22 12.42
C ILE A 233 -3.64 17.29 12.09
N ASP A 234 -4.72 17.83 11.54
CA ASP A 234 -5.96 17.10 11.20
C ASP A 234 -6.47 16.21 12.34
N ASN A 235 -6.41 16.74 13.56
CA ASN A 235 -6.73 16.07 14.82
C ASN A 235 -5.77 14.95 15.26
N GLN A 236 -4.70 14.69 14.51
CA GLN A 236 -3.66 13.75 14.91
C GLN A 236 -2.60 14.46 15.76
N LEU A 237 -2.24 13.88 16.91
CA LEU A 237 -1.14 14.35 17.75
C LEU A 237 0.21 14.16 17.04
N ILE A 238 0.96 15.26 16.88
CA ILE A 238 2.26 15.22 16.21
C ILE A 238 3.42 15.32 17.23
N GLY A 239 3.28 16.15 18.25
CA GLY A 239 4.33 16.33 19.25
C GLY A 239 4.24 17.69 19.94
N GLN A 240 5.39 18.16 20.46
CA GLN A 240 5.53 19.49 21.06
C GLN A 240 6.35 20.41 20.15
N ALA A 241 5.92 21.67 20.05
CA ALA A 241 6.66 22.70 19.32
C ALA A 241 7.99 23.04 20.04
N PRO A 242 9.07 23.38 19.29
CA PRO A 242 9.13 23.44 17.81
C PRO A 242 9.26 22.05 17.17
N ILE A 243 8.59 21.84 16.03
CA ILE A 243 8.71 20.63 15.22
C ILE A 243 9.40 21.01 13.92
N HIS A 244 10.47 20.29 13.59
CA HIS A 244 11.29 20.59 12.41
C HIS A 244 11.15 19.49 11.36
N ASN A 245 11.13 19.91 10.08
CA ASN A 245 11.21 19.02 8.93
C ASN A 245 10.09 17.93 8.92
N TYR A 246 8.88 18.29 9.33
CA TYR A 246 7.74 17.38 9.34
C TYR A 246 7.15 17.27 7.94
N GLU A 247 7.04 16.04 7.44
CA GLU A 247 6.46 15.77 6.12
C GLU A 247 4.94 15.78 6.17
N VAL A 248 4.31 16.62 5.35
CA VAL A 248 2.85 16.75 5.22
C VAL A 248 2.45 16.72 3.75
N LEU A 249 1.25 16.28 3.44
CA LEU A 249 0.70 16.38 2.09
C LEU A 249 0.51 17.85 1.70
N VAL A 250 0.64 18.15 0.41
CA VAL A 250 0.25 19.45 -0.14
C VAL A 250 -1.27 19.55 -0.14
N GLY A 251 -1.80 20.69 0.30
CA GLY A 251 -3.23 20.95 0.40
C GLY A 251 -3.64 21.56 1.75
N PRO A 252 -4.94 21.69 2.00
CA PRO A 252 -5.46 22.28 3.24
C PRO A 252 -5.34 21.30 4.41
N HIS A 253 -4.72 21.74 5.49
CA HIS A 253 -4.59 21.02 6.75
C HIS A 253 -5.02 21.89 7.92
N THR A 254 -5.63 21.28 8.95
CA THR A 254 -5.99 21.97 10.19
C THR A 254 -4.88 21.78 11.21
N PHE A 255 -4.16 22.86 11.50
CA PHE A 255 -3.14 22.93 12.54
C PHE A 255 -3.75 23.40 13.84
N LYS A 256 -3.53 22.68 14.92
CA LYS A 256 -4.01 23.03 16.25
C LYS A 256 -2.87 22.98 17.26
N ALA A 257 -2.72 24.07 17.97
CA ALA A 257 -1.76 24.23 19.06
C ALA A 257 -2.50 24.30 20.40
N ILE A 258 -2.13 23.49 21.37
CA ILE A 258 -2.70 23.46 22.71
C ILE A 258 -1.58 23.64 23.72
N ARG A 259 -1.69 24.70 24.55
CA ARG A 259 -0.85 24.91 25.71
C ARG A 259 -1.69 24.84 26.98
N THR A 260 -1.35 23.94 27.89
CA THR A 260 -1.99 23.85 29.19
C THR A 260 -1.18 24.66 30.21
N GLY A 261 -1.78 25.69 30.78
CA GLY A 261 -1.13 26.52 31.79
C GLY A 261 -1.04 25.83 33.16
N SER A 262 -0.39 26.50 34.11
CA SER A 262 -0.13 25.96 35.46
C SER A 262 -1.40 25.68 36.28
N LYS A 263 -2.54 26.27 35.88
CA LYS A 263 -3.87 26.08 36.52
C LYS A 263 -4.68 24.97 35.86
N GLY A 264 -4.03 24.11 35.06
CA GLY A 264 -4.66 22.99 34.38
C GLY A 264 -5.64 23.42 33.28
N TYR A 265 -6.75 22.66 33.12
CA TYR A 265 -7.71 22.85 32.05
C TYR A 265 -8.30 24.27 31.97
N ASN A 266 -8.47 24.93 33.12
CA ASN A 266 -9.02 26.31 33.19
C ASN A 266 -8.04 27.38 32.67
N ASP A 267 -6.80 27.01 32.34
CA ASP A 267 -5.76 27.90 31.84
C ASP A 267 -5.24 27.44 30.46
N THR A 268 -6.03 26.69 29.74
CA THR A 268 -5.67 26.18 28.42
C THR A 268 -5.77 27.27 27.37
N GLN A 269 -4.71 27.39 26.57
CA GLN A 269 -4.61 28.30 25.45
C GLN A 269 -4.64 27.48 24.16
N ILE A 270 -5.40 27.92 23.16
CA ILE A 270 -5.58 27.18 21.92
C ILE A 270 -5.46 28.15 20.73
N ASP A 271 -4.75 27.70 19.70
CA ASP A 271 -4.81 28.23 18.35
C ASP A 271 -5.17 27.11 17.38
N GLU A 272 -6.11 27.36 16.50
CA GLU A 272 -6.55 26.41 15.49
C GLU A 272 -6.76 27.14 14.17
N GLN A 273 -6.03 26.73 13.14
CA GLN A 273 -5.98 27.37 11.83
C GLN A 273 -6.03 26.32 10.73
N THR A 274 -6.83 26.56 9.69
CA THR A 274 -6.73 25.77 8.45
C THR A 274 -5.83 26.51 7.49
N ILE A 275 -4.74 25.85 7.08
CA ILE A 275 -3.68 26.41 6.23
C ILE A 275 -3.51 25.50 5.03
N ASP A 276 -3.50 26.08 3.84
CA ASP A 276 -3.19 25.36 2.60
C ASP A 276 -1.67 25.29 2.40
N ILE A 277 -1.13 24.07 2.46
CA ILE A 277 0.30 23.81 2.28
C ILE A 277 0.61 23.69 0.78
N SER A 278 0.83 24.83 0.14
CA SER A 278 1.23 24.89 -1.28
C SER A 278 2.70 25.31 -1.47
N SER A 279 3.11 26.39 -0.82
CA SER A 279 4.49 26.91 -0.90
C SER A 279 5.13 27.19 0.45
N GLN A 280 4.37 27.07 1.52
CA GLN A 280 4.81 27.39 2.88
C GLN A 280 5.75 26.32 3.42
N THR A 281 6.81 26.75 4.10
CA THR A 281 7.77 25.88 4.78
C THR A 281 7.80 26.10 6.29
N GLU A 282 7.13 27.14 6.79
CA GLU A 282 7.05 27.46 8.20
C GLU A 282 5.61 27.80 8.60
N ILE A 283 5.11 27.13 9.62
CA ILE A 283 3.79 27.35 10.24
C ILE A 283 3.99 27.95 11.61
N LYS A 284 3.38 29.13 11.84
CA LYS A 284 3.42 29.84 13.11
C LYS A 284 2.07 29.73 13.80
N LEU A 285 2.08 29.22 15.02
CA LEU A 285 0.88 29.07 15.85
C LEU A 285 0.99 29.94 17.09
N TYR A 286 -0.11 30.57 17.46
CA TYR A 286 -0.21 31.53 18.56
C TYR A 286 -1.30 31.11 19.53
N PRO A 287 -1.07 30.08 20.38
CA PRO A 287 -2.06 29.65 21.34
C PRO A 287 -2.38 30.76 22.33
N ILE A 288 -3.61 31.21 22.30
CA ILE A 288 -4.10 32.29 23.13
C ILE A 288 -5.29 31.82 23.95
N LYS A 289 -5.39 32.32 25.17
CA LYS A 289 -6.56 32.08 26.01
C LYS A 289 -7.76 32.80 25.44
N LYS A 290 -8.86 32.08 25.21
CA LYS A 290 -10.11 32.61 24.73
C LYS A 290 -11.19 32.46 25.79
N GLY A 291 -12.09 33.44 25.87
CA GLY A 291 -13.24 33.44 26.73
C GLY A 291 -14.56 33.59 25.95
N ASN A 292 -15.60 33.00 26.46
CA ASN A 292 -16.94 33.19 25.88
C ASN A 292 -17.53 34.51 26.36
N VAL A 293 -17.83 35.38 25.42
CA VAL A 293 -18.49 36.68 25.67
C VAL A 293 -19.92 36.61 25.16
N GLN A 294 -20.89 36.98 25.98
CA GLN A 294 -22.25 37.14 25.56
C GLN A 294 -22.58 38.63 25.33
N VAL A 295 -22.99 38.96 24.11
CA VAL A 295 -23.40 40.32 23.75
C VAL A 295 -24.91 40.31 23.57
N LEU A 296 -25.63 41.12 24.41
CA LEU A 296 -27.06 41.29 24.35
C LEU A 296 -27.38 42.63 23.67
N THR A 297 -28.20 42.60 22.62
CA THR A 297 -28.61 43.78 21.88
C THR A 297 -30.01 44.24 22.33
N ARG A 298 -30.08 45.47 22.87
CA ARG A 298 -31.33 46.03 23.41
C ARG A 298 -31.57 47.47 22.94
N TYR A 299 -32.80 47.79 22.66
CA TYR A 299 -33.29 49.17 22.40
C TYR A 299 -34.49 49.48 23.32
N ALA A 300 -34.43 50.59 24.06
CA ALA A 300 -35.41 50.95 25.08
C ALA A 300 -35.72 49.79 26.06
N GLY A 301 -34.70 49.05 26.48
CA GLY A 301 -34.79 47.90 27.39
C GLY A 301 -35.27 46.58 26.78
N LYS A 302 -35.78 46.57 25.56
CA LYS A 302 -36.28 45.36 24.87
C LYS A 302 -35.20 44.75 23.98
N PRO A 303 -35.12 43.41 23.88
CA PRO A 303 -34.23 42.75 22.90
C PRO A 303 -34.54 43.19 21.47
N VAL A 304 -33.51 43.44 20.68
CA VAL A 304 -33.67 43.82 19.27
C VAL A 304 -32.67 43.04 18.41
N TYR A 305 -33.06 42.72 17.19
CA TYR A 305 -32.21 42.13 16.17
C TYR A 305 -31.30 43.22 15.61
N ALA A 306 -30.02 43.16 15.93
CA ALA A 306 -29.04 44.18 15.52
C ALA A 306 -27.81 43.49 14.95
N GLU A 307 -27.12 44.15 14.04
CA GLU A 307 -25.81 43.69 13.57
C GLU A 307 -24.74 43.91 14.64
N LEU A 308 -23.85 42.92 14.81
CA LEU A 308 -22.66 43.02 15.65
C LEU A 308 -21.39 42.97 14.80
N VAL A 309 -20.46 43.89 15.08
CA VAL A 309 -19.11 43.85 14.56
C VAL A 309 -18.12 43.86 15.71
N VAL A 310 -17.22 42.89 15.75
CA VAL A 310 -16.18 42.79 16.78
C VAL A 310 -14.83 43.15 16.14
N ASP A 311 -14.06 43.99 16.84
CA ASP A 311 -12.73 44.49 16.48
C ASP A 311 -12.62 45.04 15.04
N ASN A 312 -13.71 45.57 14.53
CA ASN A 312 -13.85 46.07 13.14
C ASN A 312 -13.61 45.03 12.05
N LYS A 313 -13.58 43.76 12.39
CA LYS A 313 -13.31 42.63 11.48
C LYS A 313 -14.48 41.66 11.38
N ASP A 314 -14.84 41.03 12.47
CA ASP A 314 -15.80 39.94 12.48
C ASP A 314 -17.24 40.52 12.49
N LYS A 315 -17.97 40.26 11.41
CA LYS A 315 -19.32 40.71 11.24
C LYS A 315 -20.31 39.56 11.44
N TYR A 316 -21.25 39.73 12.35
CA TYR A 316 -22.28 38.74 12.67
C TYR A 316 -23.65 39.21 12.14
N THR A 317 -24.44 38.23 11.69
CA THR A 317 -25.81 38.47 11.24
C THR A 317 -26.70 39.01 12.38
N SER A 318 -27.80 39.68 12.01
CA SER A 318 -28.66 40.34 12.97
C SER A 318 -29.35 39.38 13.95
N GLU A 319 -28.98 39.46 15.21
CA GLU A 319 -29.48 38.61 16.32
C GLU A 319 -29.74 39.44 17.58
N PRO A 320 -30.64 39.00 18.50
CA PRO A 320 -30.87 39.69 19.77
C PRO A 320 -29.84 39.34 20.85
N SER A 321 -29.04 38.28 20.63
CA SER A 321 -27.99 37.82 21.54
C SER A 321 -26.94 37.06 20.78
N TYR A 322 -25.67 37.36 21.03
CA TYR A 322 -24.50 36.70 20.43
C TYR A 322 -23.69 36.01 21.49
N LYS A 323 -23.19 34.83 21.18
CA LYS A 323 -22.13 34.17 21.93
C LYS A 323 -20.86 34.16 21.05
N VAL A 324 -19.86 34.92 21.44
CA VAL A 324 -18.59 35.04 20.70
C VAL A 324 -17.45 34.55 21.57
N ASN A 325 -16.52 33.79 20.97
CA ASN A 325 -15.34 33.31 21.66
C ASN A 325 -14.16 34.20 21.27
N LEU A 326 -13.67 35.01 22.19
CA LEU A 326 -12.65 36.02 21.94
C LEU A 326 -11.40 35.76 22.76
N PRO A 327 -10.21 36.12 22.23
CA PRO A 327 -8.97 36.15 23.01
C PRO A 327 -9.15 36.96 24.30
N TYR A 328 -8.43 36.62 25.36
CA TYR A 328 -8.36 37.52 26.51
C TYR A 328 -7.72 38.85 26.10
N GLY A 329 -8.29 39.94 26.48
CA GLY A 329 -7.81 41.27 26.15
C GLY A 329 -8.95 42.25 25.95
N THR A 330 -8.63 43.46 25.48
CA THR A 330 -9.64 44.51 25.21
C THR A 330 -10.19 44.35 23.78
N HIS A 331 -11.50 44.19 23.70
CA HIS A 331 -12.21 44.06 22.43
C HIS A 331 -13.17 45.21 22.21
N SER A 332 -13.33 45.63 20.96
CA SER A 332 -14.28 46.64 20.56
C SER A 332 -15.51 45.98 19.93
N PHE A 333 -16.68 46.42 20.40
CA PHE A 333 -17.96 45.94 19.89
C PHE A 333 -18.71 47.09 19.25
N ARG A 334 -19.18 46.95 18.03
CA ARG A 334 -20.06 47.90 17.35
C ARG A 334 -21.38 47.21 17.03
N VAL A 335 -22.46 47.71 17.65
CA VAL A 335 -23.82 47.22 17.40
C VAL A 335 -24.55 48.24 16.54
N SER A 336 -25.22 47.81 15.46
CA SER A 336 -26.00 48.67 14.57
C SER A 336 -27.44 48.22 14.46
N TYR A 337 -28.40 49.17 14.69
CA TYR A 337 -29.83 48.95 14.64
C TYR A 337 -30.54 50.15 14.04
N ASN A 338 -31.41 49.95 13.03
CA ASN A 338 -32.17 51.00 12.37
C ASN A 338 -31.34 52.24 11.99
N GLY A 339 -30.19 52.03 11.34
CA GLY A 339 -29.30 53.12 10.90
C GLY A 339 -28.50 53.82 12.01
N LYS A 340 -28.72 53.47 13.27
CA LYS A 340 -27.93 53.97 14.42
C LYS A 340 -26.93 52.92 14.86
N SER A 341 -25.73 53.35 15.24
CA SER A 341 -24.71 52.44 15.78
C SER A 341 -24.15 52.94 17.12
N LYS A 342 -23.83 51.99 18.00
CA LYS A 342 -23.12 52.24 19.26
C LYS A 342 -21.88 51.41 19.33
N ARG A 343 -20.77 51.99 19.81
CA ARG A 343 -19.52 51.29 20.11
C ARG A 343 -19.36 51.16 21.61
N SER A 344 -18.76 50.04 22.02
CA SER A 344 -18.36 49.78 23.40
C SER A 344 -17.05 48.98 23.34
N SER A 345 -16.23 49.12 24.34
CA SER A 345 -15.04 48.24 24.57
C SER A 345 -15.20 47.51 25.89
N SER A 346 -14.73 46.29 25.95
CA SER A 346 -14.69 45.49 27.18
C SER A 346 -13.34 44.76 27.22
N THR A 347 -12.79 44.63 28.41
CA THR A 347 -11.55 43.91 28.71
C THR A 347 -11.82 42.64 29.43
#